data_6380c445dfc3d2fd461d469e23b8c43e
#
_entry.id   6380c445dfc3d2fd461d469e23b8c43e
#
_cell.length_a   1.000
_cell.length_b   1.000
_cell.length_c   1.000
_cell.angle_alpha   90.00
_cell.angle_beta   90.00
_cell.angle_gamma   90.00
#
_symmetry.space_group_name_H-M   'P 1'
#
loop_
_entity.id
_entity.type
_entity.pdbx_description
1 polymer ?
#
loop_
_entity_poly.entity_id
_entity_poly.type
_entity_poly.pdbx_seq_one_letter_code
_entity_poly.pdbx_strand_id
1 'polypeptide(L)'
;MEETVAFYQTVLGFTPTTQSAEYSIVERDGQTVHFMKAASEEVMKCVRGHTEIYIEVRDIHSLWEHVKSFRDRYKIRDLFDREYGMTEFHIGDPNECLIFVGEPTSR
;
A
#
# COMPACT_ATOMS: atom_id res chain seq x y z
N MET A 1 0.52 11.42 9.23
CA MET A 1 -0.76 10.81 8.79
C MET A 1 -1.21 11.31 7.44
N GLU A 2 -1.17 12.60 7.16
CA GLU A 2 -1.56 13.14 5.85
C GLU A 2 -0.76 12.54 4.70
N GLU A 3 0.54 12.42 4.87
CA GLU A 3 1.41 11.86 3.83
C GLU A 3 1.07 10.40 3.54
N THR A 4 0.75 9.64 4.58
CA THR A 4 0.35 8.23 4.42
C THR A 4 -0.94 8.11 3.63
N VAL A 5 -1.97 8.89 4.01
CA VAL A 5 -3.25 8.88 3.30
C VAL A 5 -3.07 9.32 1.84
N ALA A 6 -2.30 10.38 1.62
CA ALA A 6 -2.03 10.89 0.27
C ALA A 6 -1.34 9.83 -0.60
N PHE A 7 -0.42 9.07 -0.04
CA PHE A 7 0.24 7.99 -0.76
C PHE A 7 -0.76 6.92 -1.20
N TYR A 8 -1.59 6.42 -0.28
CA TYR A 8 -2.56 5.39 -0.62
C TYR A 8 -3.58 5.89 -1.64
N GLN A 9 -3.98 7.16 -1.54
CA GLN A 9 -4.92 7.75 -2.49
C GLN A 9 -4.29 7.95 -3.87
N THR A 10 -3.14 8.59 -3.93
CA THR A 10 -2.52 9.02 -5.19
C THR A 10 -1.84 7.85 -5.91
N VAL A 11 -1.11 7.02 -5.18
CA VAL A 11 -0.31 5.94 -5.79
C VAL A 11 -1.13 4.66 -5.95
N LEU A 12 -1.85 4.25 -4.91
CA LEU A 12 -2.56 2.96 -4.91
C LEU A 12 -4.04 3.07 -5.23
N GLY A 13 -4.56 4.28 -5.41
CA GLY A 13 -5.95 4.47 -5.85
C GLY A 13 -6.99 4.18 -4.80
N PHE A 14 -6.65 4.29 -3.52
CA PHE A 14 -7.62 4.15 -2.43
C PHE A 14 -8.40 5.45 -2.25
N THR A 15 -9.58 5.35 -1.66
CA THR A 15 -10.42 6.49 -1.33
C THR A 15 -10.44 6.69 0.18
N PRO A 16 -10.04 7.88 0.68
CA PRO A 16 -10.14 8.16 2.11
C PRO A 16 -11.62 8.26 2.51
N THR A 17 -11.99 7.52 3.57
CA THR A 17 -13.35 7.58 4.13
C THR A 17 -13.38 8.22 5.50
N THR A 18 -12.26 8.20 6.22
CA THR A 18 -12.08 8.88 7.50
C THR A 18 -10.66 9.42 7.51
N GLN A 19 -10.49 10.66 7.91
CA GLN A 19 -9.17 11.28 7.89
C GLN A 19 -8.99 12.23 9.07
N SER A 20 -8.02 11.91 9.93
CA SER A 20 -7.64 12.76 11.05
C SER A 20 -6.15 12.54 11.35
N ALA A 21 -5.60 13.34 12.26
CA ALA A 21 -4.21 13.17 12.65
C ALA A 21 -3.96 11.90 13.45
N GLU A 22 -4.99 11.36 14.08
CA GLU A 22 -4.87 10.21 14.99
C GLU A 22 -5.26 8.89 14.33
N TYR A 23 -6.20 8.92 13.38
CA TYR A 23 -6.77 7.72 12.81
C TYR A 23 -7.34 8.03 11.42
N SER A 24 -6.99 7.22 10.44
CA SER A 24 -7.50 7.38 9.08
C SER A 24 -7.88 6.03 8.49
N ILE A 25 -8.84 6.05 7.59
CA ILE A 25 -9.31 4.84 6.89
C ILE A 25 -9.33 5.14 5.41
N VAL A 26 -8.77 4.22 4.62
CA VAL A 26 -8.85 4.28 3.17
C VAL A 26 -9.48 2.98 2.66
N GLU A 27 -10.16 3.05 1.53
CA GLU A 27 -10.91 1.92 0.97
C GLU A 27 -10.61 1.74 -0.51
N ARG A 28 -10.52 0.48 -0.94
CA ARG A 28 -10.45 0.11 -2.35
C ARG A 28 -10.98 -1.30 -2.52
N ASP A 29 -11.80 -1.50 -3.55
CA ASP A 29 -12.34 -2.82 -3.93
C ASP A 29 -13.04 -3.55 -2.78
N GLY A 30 -13.70 -2.78 -1.91
CA GLY A 30 -14.41 -3.35 -0.76
C GLY A 30 -13.52 -3.67 0.43
N GLN A 31 -12.25 -3.37 0.36
CA GLN A 31 -11.29 -3.59 1.45
C GLN A 31 -10.89 -2.27 2.06
N THR A 32 -10.69 -2.26 3.38
CA THR A 32 -10.25 -1.07 4.09
C THR A 32 -8.89 -1.27 4.71
N VAL A 33 -8.11 -0.20 4.77
CA VAL A 33 -6.86 -0.17 5.53
C VAL A 33 -6.98 0.97 6.53
N HIS A 34 -6.73 0.64 7.79
CA HIS A 34 -6.83 1.59 8.90
C HIS A 34 -5.44 1.97 9.37
N PHE A 35 -5.22 3.25 9.59
CA PHE A 35 -3.96 3.77 10.09
C PHE A 35 -4.16 4.41 11.42
N MET A 36 -3.31 4.09 12.38
CA MET A 36 -3.29 4.73 13.68
C MET A 36 -1.96 5.45 13.86
N LYS A 37 -2.03 6.65 14.46
CA LYS A 37 -0.81 7.35 14.81
C LYS A 37 -0.03 6.50 15.82
N ALA A 38 1.28 6.33 15.58
CA ALA A 38 2.15 5.61 16.53
C ALA A 38 2.16 6.30 17.88
N ALA A 39 2.22 5.51 18.95
CA ALA A 39 2.19 6.02 20.31
C ALA A 39 3.40 6.93 20.62
N SER A 40 4.53 6.70 19.94
CA SER A 40 5.76 7.49 20.18
C SER A 40 6.74 7.29 19.02
N GLU A 41 7.77 8.13 18.97
CA GLU A 41 8.87 7.96 18.03
C GLU A 41 9.63 6.66 18.25
N GLU A 42 9.68 6.19 19.49
CA GLU A 42 10.33 4.91 19.79
C GLU A 42 9.59 3.75 19.17
N VAL A 43 8.25 3.78 19.22
CA VAL A 43 7.43 2.79 18.55
C VAL A 43 7.66 2.84 17.03
N MET A 44 7.69 4.04 16.44
CA MET A 44 7.97 4.20 15.02
C MET A 44 9.32 3.62 14.62
N LYS A 45 10.35 3.83 15.43
CA LYS A 45 11.68 3.26 15.17
C LYS A 45 11.65 1.73 15.14
N CYS A 46 10.82 1.12 15.99
CA CYS A 46 10.70 -0.32 16.06
C CYS A 46 9.97 -0.91 14.86
N VAL A 47 8.95 -0.23 14.34
CA VAL A 47 8.14 -0.76 13.24
C VAL A 47 8.64 -0.35 11.86
N ARG A 48 9.33 0.79 11.77
CA ARG A 48 9.82 1.31 10.48
C ARG A 48 10.76 0.30 9.82
N GLY A 49 10.43 -0.10 8.61
CA GLY A 49 11.19 -1.10 7.88
C GLY A 49 10.97 -2.54 8.33
N HIS A 50 10.08 -2.76 9.30
CA HIS A 50 9.81 -4.11 9.85
C HIS A 50 8.33 -4.50 9.76
N THR A 51 7.53 -3.75 9.01
CA THR A 51 6.10 -4.02 8.84
C THR A 51 5.82 -4.36 7.38
N GLU A 52 5.03 -5.41 7.18
CA GLU A 52 4.61 -5.85 5.85
C GLU A 52 3.11 -6.08 5.87
N ILE A 53 2.44 -5.73 4.78
CA ILE A 53 1.03 -6.04 4.58
C ILE A 53 0.82 -6.57 3.17
N TYR A 54 -0.21 -7.38 2.98
CA TYR A 54 -0.62 -7.86 1.67
C TYR A 54 -2.01 -7.30 1.37
N ILE A 55 -2.17 -6.65 0.24
CA ILE A 55 -3.45 -6.10 -0.19
C ILE A 55 -3.84 -6.77 -1.50
N GLU A 56 -5.01 -7.41 -1.51
CA GLU A 56 -5.54 -7.99 -2.73
C GLU A 56 -6.42 -6.96 -3.43
N VAL A 57 -6.19 -6.77 -4.72
CA VAL A 57 -6.95 -5.80 -5.53
C VAL A 57 -7.56 -6.49 -6.74
N ARG A 58 -8.41 -5.77 -7.45
CA ARG A 58 -8.97 -6.20 -8.72
C ARG A 58 -8.31 -5.39 -9.83
N ASP A 59 -8.14 -6.02 -11.00
CA ASP A 59 -7.54 -5.40 -12.17
C ASP A 59 -6.16 -4.80 -11.87
N ILE A 60 -5.27 -5.66 -11.40
CA ILE A 60 -3.92 -5.23 -11.00
C ILE A 60 -3.13 -4.64 -12.17
N HIS A 61 -3.42 -5.06 -13.39
CA HIS A 61 -2.69 -4.55 -14.56
C HIS A 61 -2.94 -3.06 -14.76
N SER A 62 -4.19 -2.60 -14.61
CA SER A 62 -4.51 -1.18 -14.70
C SER A 62 -3.87 -0.38 -13.58
N LEU A 63 -3.89 -0.92 -12.36
CA LEU A 63 -3.24 -0.27 -11.22
C LEU A 63 -1.73 -0.18 -11.45
N TRP A 64 -1.12 -1.26 -11.93
CA TRP A 64 0.31 -1.28 -12.21
C TRP A 64 0.71 -0.22 -13.25
N GLU A 65 -0.08 -0.05 -14.31
CA GLU A 65 0.22 0.99 -15.31
C GLU A 65 0.31 2.37 -14.69
N HIS A 66 -0.49 2.63 -13.67
CA HIS A 66 -0.44 3.88 -12.92
C HIS A 66 0.76 3.93 -11.96
N VAL A 67 0.95 2.85 -11.18
CA VAL A 67 1.95 2.80 -10.11
C VAL A 67 3.37 2.89 -10.67
N LYS A 68 3.64 2.27 -11.81
CA LYS A 68 5.00 2.26 -12.36
C LYS A 68 5.55 3.65 -12.67
N SER A 69 4.68 4.65 -12.81
CA SER A 69 5.12 6.02 -13.03
C SER A 69 5.77 6.65 -11.79
N PHE A 70 5.65 6.00 -10.64
CA PHE A 70 6.23 6.48 -9.37
C PHE A 70 7.57 5.83 -9.02
N ARG A 71 8.18 5.10 -9.94
CA ARG A 71 9.44 4.39 -9.68
C ARG A 71 10.56 5.28 -9.15
N ASP A 72 10.59 6.54 -9.56
CA ASP A 72 11.63 7.48 -9.13
C ASP A 72 11.41 7.98 -7.70
N ARG A 73 10.23 7.77 -7.15
CA ARG A 73 9.84 8.32 -5.84
C ARG A 73 9.76 7.28 -4.74
N TYR A 74 9.49 6.02 -5.10
CA TYR A 74 9.28 4.95 -4.12
C TYR A 74 10.03 3.70 -4.56
N LYS A 75 10.40 2.87 -3.59
CA LYS A 75 10.97 1.55 -3.89
C LYS A 75 9.87 0.66 -4.40
N ILE A 76 10.00 0.17 -5.63
CA ILE A 76 8.98 -0.65 -6.28
C ILE A 76 9.66 -1.88 -6.87
N ARG A 77 9.06 -3.05 -6.61
CA ARG A 77 9.36 -4.27 -7.36
C ARG A 77 8.29 -4.42 -8.42
N ASP A 78 8.70 -4.52 -9.67
CA ASP A 78 7.80 -4.58 -10.83
C ASP A 78 6.84 -5.77 -10.77
N LEU A 79 5.71 -5.61 -11.45
CA LEU A 79 4.68 -6.65 -11.57
C LEU A 79 5.28 -7.96 -12.06
N PHE A 80 4.98 -9.05 -11.38
CA PHE A 80 5.47 -10.39 -11.73
C PHE A 80 4.52 -11.46 -11.22
N ASP A 81 4.57 -12.63 -11.85
CA ASP A 81 3.76 -13.78 -11.42
C ASP A 81 4.53 -14.57 -10.36
N ARG A 82 3.79 -14.96 -9.32
CA ARG A 82 4.35 -15.77 -8.25
C ARG A 82 3.95 -17.23 -8.39
N GLU A 83 4.80 -18.09 -7.89
CA GLU A 83 4.59 -19.55 -7.90
C GLU A 83 3.36 -19.97 -7.10
N TYR A 84 2.87 -19.13 -6.18
CA TYR A 84 1.66 -19.43 -5.40
C TYR A 84 0.37 -18.91 -6.04
N GLY A 85 0.41 -18.56 -7.32
CA GLY A 85 -0.80 -18.24 -8.06
C GLY A 85 -1.27 -16.80 -7.98
N MET A 86 -0.39 -15.89 -7.62
CA MET A 86 -0.69 -14.46 -7.55
C MET A 86 0.14 -13.69 -8.56
N THR A 87 -0.45 -12.66 -9.14
CA THR A 87 0.27 -11.65 -9.91
C THR A 87 0.38 -10.44 -9.00
N GLU A 88 1.58 -9.96 -8.74
CA GLU A 88 1.78 -8.91 -7.73
C GLU A 88 2.92 -7.97 -8.04
N PHE A 89 2.86 -6.78 -7.41
CA PHE A 89 4.01 -5.88 -7.31
C PHE A 89 4.20 -5.51 -5.85
N HIS A 90 5.38 -4.99 -5.51
CA HIS A 90 5.68 -4.59 -4.14
C HIS A 90 6.08 -3.12 -4.13
N ILE A 91 5.68 -2.39 -3.08
CA ILE A 91 6.01 -0.98 -2.94
C ILE A 91 6.18 -0.62 -1.46
N GLY A 92 7.16 0.23 -1.17
CA GLY A 92 7.35 0.76 0.18
C GLY A 92 6.54 2.04 0.35
N ASP A 93 5.80 2.16 1.45
CA ASP A 93 5.03 3.37 1.74
C ASP A 93 5.89 4.41 2.47
N PRO A 94 5.36 5.63 2.74
CA PRO A 94 6.14 6.68 3.42
C PRO A 94 6.64 6.30 4.81
N ASN A 95 6.05 5.29 5.44
CA ASN A 95 6.46 4.81 6.77
C ASN A 95 7.37 3.59 6.67
N GLU A 96 7.87 3.30 5.48
CA GLU A 96 8.71 2.14 5.20
C GLU A 96 8.01 0.81 5.51
N CYS A 97 6.67 0.78 5.39
CA CYS A 97 5.91 -0.45 5.39
C CYS A 97 6.00 -1.06 3.99
N LEU A 98 6.35 -2.33 3.90
CA LEU A 98 6.40 -3.02 2.62
C LEU A 98 4.99 -3.53 2.29
N ILE A 99 4.48 -3.09 1.15
CA ILE A 99 3.14 -3.46 0.69
C ILE A 99 3.28 -4.43 -0.48
N PHE A 100 2.70 -5.62 -0.32
CA PHE A 100 2.52 -6.57 -1.41
C PHE A 100 1.11 -6.34 -1.96
N VAL A 101 1.01 -5.97 -3.22
CA VAL A 101 -0.29 -5.75 -3.87
C VAL A 101 -0.45 -6.83 -4.92
N GLY A 102 -1.54 -7.59 -4.84
CA GLY A 102 -1.69 -8.74 -5.70
C GLY A 102 -3.11 -9.06 -6.11
N GLU A 103 -3.22 -9.92 -7.11
CA GLU A 103 -4.47 -10.45 -7.62
C GLU A 103 -4.23 -11.90 -8.04
N PRO A 104 -5.19 -12.81 -7.76
CA PRO A 104 -5.05 -14.19 -8.24
C PRO A 104 -4.85 -14.22 -9.74
N THR A 105 -3.85 -14.95 -10.20
CA THR A 105 -3.49 -15.04 -11.62
C THR A 105 -4.63 -15.59 -12.47
N SER A 106 -5.44 -16.46 -11.88
CA SER A 106 -6.53 -17.13 -12.56
C SER A 106 -7.88 -16.44 -12.42
N ARG A 107 -7.93 -15.25 -11.85
CA ARG A 107 -9.20 -14.52 -11.68
C ARG A 107 -9.84 -14.13 -13.00
#